data_b96837a02df1d01f67af65597c43dca2
#
_entry.id   b96837a02df1d01f67af65597c43dca2
#
_cell.length_a   1.000
_cell.length_b   1.000
_cell.length_c   1.000
_cell.angle_alpha   90.00
_cell.angle_beta   90.00
_cell.angle_gamma   90.00
#
_symmetry.space_group_name_H-M   'P 1'
#
loop_
_entity.id
_entity.type
_entity.pdbx_description
1 polymer ?
#
loop_
_entity_poly.entity_id
_entity_poly.type
_entity_poly.pdbx_seq_one_letter_code
_entity_poly.pdbx_strand_id
1 'polypeptide(L)'
;MKGKSSFSKLFLLSSPVAIAAAICNGLLGSSAAADKTSNYEWEIPNKAWMKSLNEQVPVVFVNRAQQAAEWDKLTKFWSEGTQTITDPVTGKKMESKVVKVKVPLGLTQNPPVPAENPITVAKWNLGKKIYFDPILSSDATVSCASCHDPSKGYTDQSQFSTGIKGNIGGMNAPTVLNSGYSLVQFWDGRAASLEAQSQGPPQNPLEMFDGKGNAWEKAVERMRAKPEYVAAFKEVFGTMPTRDGAAKAMAAYERTVLTGNSIHDRAELAMRKRVAEEETGKLEVQAKDYEKVIQEAIASKDSVALDAIGVKDKAQVSEVARAINNGRALFNGKARCNGCHVGDNYSDSQFHNLGVGAKNGKLADGVLGRFGSLPSGHKDATLVGAFKTPPLRQLLATAPYMHDGSEKTLEQVVDFYDRGGNVNPHLDVRMRDFEAEKAKGPNAVVPLRLGLNASEKKDLVLFMKALNGEPVDSVVSDPTKFSQAHGNSIPFSKSVGLIPVGN
;
A
#
# COMPACT_ATOMS: atom_id res chain seq x y z
N MET A 1 -50.51 -7.06 39.18
CA MET A 1 -51.11 -6.68 37.89
C MET A 1 -50.03 -6.09 37.01
N LYS A 2 -49.72 -6.86 35.96
CA LYS A 2 -49.35 -6.47 34.57
C LYS A 2 -48.51 -5.16 34.46
N GLY A 3 -47.26 -5.13 34.03
CA GLY A 3 -46.64 -5.86 32.90
C GLY A 3 -46.27 -4.83 31.87
N LYS A 4 -45.10 -4.75 31.47
CA LYS A 4 -44.68 -4.67 30.06
C LYS A 4 -43.24 -4.17 29.95
N SER A 5 -42.43 -5.10 29.48
CA SER A 5 -41.10 -4.90 28.96
C SER A 5 -41.10 -3.89 27.83
N SER A 6 -40.10 -3.01 27.77
CA SER A 6 -39.77 -2.26 26.57
C SER A 6 -38.39 -2.68 26.06
N PHE A 7 -38.40 -3.29 24.89
CA PHE A 7 -37.22 -3.68 24.11
C PHE A 7 -36.44 -2.44 23.68
N SER A 8 -35.20 -2.36 24.11
CA SER A 8 -34.22 -1.42 23.52
C SER A 8 -33.76 -1.97 22.18
N LYS A 9 -34.07 -1.23 21.12
CA LYS A 9 -33.59 -1.49 19.78
C LYS A 9 -32.08 -1.20 19.71
N LEU A 10 -31.32 -2.25 19.47
CA LEU A 10 -29.91 -2.18 19.13
C LEU A 10 -29.78 -1.53 17.75
N PHE A 11 -29.26 -0.31 17.69
CA PHE A 11 -28.86 0.31 16.42
C PHE A 11 -27.55 -0.35 15.98
N LEU A 12 -27.64 -1.21 15.00
CA LEU A 12 -26.51 -1.64 14.17
C LEU A 12 -26.11 -0.44 13.29
N LEU A 13 -25.02 0.21 13.65
CA LEU A 13 -24.32 1.15 12.76
C LEU A 13 -23.72 0.31 11.62
N SER A 14 -24.41 0.33 10.48
CA SER A 14 -23.87 -0.18 9.23
C SER A 14 -22.70 0.71 8.79
N SER A 15 -21.55 0.10 8.60
CA SER A 15 -20.33 0.72 8.07
C SER A 15 -20.57 1.48 6.77
N PRO A 16 -19.99 2.67 6.59
CA PRO A 16 -20.10 3.45 5.35
C PRO A 16 -19.33 2.85 4.16
N VAL A 17 -18.71 1.67 4.30
CA VAL A 17 -17.91 1.02 3.26
C VAL A 17 -18.75 0.49 2.09
N ALA A 18 -20.05 0.20 2.30
CA ALA A 18 -20.92 -0.33 1.23
C ALA A 18 -21.34 0.71 0.17
N ILE A 19 -21.28 2.01 0.50
CA ILE A 19 -21.75 3.07 -0.42
C ILE A 19 -20.63 3.52 -1.38
N ALA A 20 -19.37 3.40 -1.00
CA ALA A 20 -18.25 3.76 -1.88
C ALA A 20 -18.06 2.79 -3.06
N ALA A 21 -18.40 1.51 -2.90
CA ALA A 21 -18.27 0.52 -3.96
C ALA A 21 -19.27 0.69 -5.11
N ALA A 22 -20.45 1.24 -4.83
CA ALA A 22 -21.49 1.43 -5.85
C ALA A 22 -21.24 2.64 -6.77
N ILE A 23 -20.48 3.63 -6.32
CA ILE A 23 -20.17 4.84 -7.11
C ILE A 23 -18.98 4.60 -8.07
N CYS A 24 -18.06 3.68 -7.74
CA CYS A 24 -16.95 3.35 -8.64
C CYS A 24 -17.35 2.52 -9.87
N ASN A 25 -18.42 1.73 -9.81
CA ASN A 25 -18.83 0.88 -10.93
C ASN A 25 -19.54 1.64 -12.06
N GLY A 26 -19.93 2.91 -11.87
CA GLY A 26 -20.59 3.72 -12.90
C GLY A 26 -19.67 4.60 -13.75
N LEU A 27 -18.36 4.71 -13.42
CA LEU A 27 -17.43 5.63 -14.07
C LEU A 27 -16.29 4.95 -14.85
N LEU A 28 -16.33 3.62 -15.00
CA LEU A 28 -15.28 2.85 -15.70
C LEU A 28 -15.51 2.69 -17.21
N GLY A 29 -16.29 3.57 -17.81
CA GLY A 29 -16.60 3.56 -19.25
C GLY A 29 -15.81 4.59 -20.06
N SER A 30 -14.49 4.64 -19.97
CA SER A 30 -13.67 5.13 -21.09
C SER A 30 -12.46 4.23 -21.24
N SER A 31 -12.59 3.12 -21.95
CA SER A 31 -11.49 2.52 -22.66
C SER A 31 -10.84 3.65 -23.47
N ALA A 32 -9.57 3.97 -23.18
CA ALA A 32 -8.75 4.65 -24.18
C ALA A 32 -8.96 3.84 -25.48
N ALA A 33 -9.45 4.50 -26.51
CA ALA A 33 -9.69 3.87 -27.80
C ALA A 33 -8.39 3.15 -28.17
N ALA A 34 -8.44 1.81 -28.25
CA ALA A 34 -7.31 1.02 -28.66
C ALA A 34 -6.92 1.51 -30.05
N ASP A 35 -5.68 1.95 -30.20
CA ASP A 35 -5.13 2.31 -31.48
C ASP A 35 -5.18 1.05 -32.36
N LYS A 36 -6.15 1.01 -33.27
CA LYS A 36 -6.42 -0.15 -34.16
C LYS A 36 -5.31 -0.38 -35.19
N THR A 37 -4.23 0.38 -35.13
CA THR A 37 -3.12 0.31 -36.09
C THR A 37 -1.96 -0.55 -35.63
N SER A 38 -1.95 -1.07 -34.38
CA SER A 38 -0.85 -1.90 -33.90
C SER A 38 -1.13 -3.40 -34.13
N ASN A 39 -0.14 -4.10 -34.66
CA ASN A 39 -0.16 -5.57 -34.86
C ASN A 39 -0.01 -6.36 -33.54
N TYR A 40 -0.15 -5.72 -32.37
CA TYR A 40 0.04 -6.31 -31.06
C TYR A 40 -1.30 -6.57 -30.37
N GLU A 41 -1.48 -7.76 -29.84
CA GLU A 41 -2.58 -8.04 -28.92
C GLU A 41 -2.30 -7.33 -27.59
N TRP A 42 -2.97 -6.23 -27.34
CA TRP A 42 -2.85 -5.47 -26.11
C TRP A 42 -3.62 -6.09 -24.95
N GLU A 43 -4.70 -6.77 -25.25
CA GLU A 43 -5.55 -7.42 -24.27
C GLU A 43 -5.42 -8.93 -24.36
N ILE A 44 -5.38 -9.59 -23.21
CA ILE A 44 -5.49 -11.04 -23.16
C ILE A 44 -6.97 -11.39 -23.34
N PRO A 45 -7.32 -12.23 -24.33
CA PRO A 45 -8.69 -12.70 -24.48
C PRO A 45 -9.18 -13.29 -23.15
N ASN A 46 -10.34 -12.86 -22.65
CA ASN A 46 -10.89 -13.25 -21.33
C ASN A 46 -10.98 -14.76 -21.07
N LYS A 47 -10.89 -15.59 -22.12
CA LYS A 47 -10.94 -17.05 -22.02
C LYS A 47 -9.56 -17.73 -22.09
N ALA A 48 -8.53 -17.08 -22.60
CA ALA A 48 -7.23 -17.74 -22.89
C ALA A 48 -6.33 -17.90 -21.68
N TRP A 49 -6.48 -17.06 -20.64
CA TRP A 49 -5.61 -17.11 -19.45
C TRP A 49 -6.20 -17.94 -18.30
N MET A 50 -7.45 -18.36 -18.41
CA MET A 50 -8.07 -19.24 -17.41
C MET A 50 -7.76 -20.71 -17.72
N LYS A 51 -6.49 -21.10 -17.60
CA LYS A 51 -6.20 -22.51 -17.47
C LYS A 51 -6.84 -23.05 -16.21
N SER A 52 -7.33 -24.31 -16.27
CA SER A 52 -7.81 -25.00 -15.09
C SER A 52 -6.78 -24.90 -13.96
N LEU A 53 -7.23 -24.68 -12.74
CA LEU A 53 -6.36 -24.64 -11.55
C LEU A 53 -5.61 -25.96 -11.33
N ASN A 54 -5.96 -27.05 -12.03
CA ASN A 54 -5.18 -28.28 -12.10
C ASN A 54 -3.79 -28.07 -12.73
N GLU A 55 -3.64 -27.04 -13.55
CA GLU A 55 -2.39 -26.74 -14.28
C GLU A 55 -1.60 -25.58 -13.65
N GLN A 56 -2.17 -24.94 -12.63
CA GLN A 56 -1.54 -23.82 -11.95
C GLN A 56 -1.69 -23.95 -10.44
N VAL A 57 -0.73 -23.44 -9.67
CA VAL A 57 -0.82 -23.37 -8.21
C VAL A 57 -1.32 -21.99 -7.80
N PRO A 58 -2.55 -21.91 -7.28
CA PRO A 58 -3.06 -20.65 -6.75
C PRO A 58 -2.26 -20.18 -5.55
N VAL A 59 -2.15 -18.85 -5.42
CA VAL A 59 -1.69 -18.19 -4.20
C VAL A 59 -2.92 -17.69 -3.44
N VAL A 60 -3.06 -18.13 -2.21
CA VAL A 60 -4.18 -17.80 -1.33
C VAL A 60 -3.68 -17.10 -0.08
N PHE A 61 -4.43 -16.12 0.40
CA PHE A 61 -4.09 -15.39 1.62
C PHE A 61 -4.77 -16.03 2.82
N VAL A 62 -4.01 -16.18 3.91
CA VAL A 62 -4.51 -16.64 5.20
C VAL A 62 -4.42 -15.49 6.19
N ASN A 63 -5.58 -14.96 6.59
CA ASN A 63 -5.71 -13.82 7.47
C ASN A 63 -6.13 -14.27 8.87
N ARG A 64 -5.50 -13.73 9.91
CA ARG A 64 -5.78 -14.13 11.29
C ARG A 64 -7.21 -13.79 11.73
N ALA A 65 -7.74 -12.67 11.30
CA ALA A 65 -9.10 -12.27 11.70
C ALA A 65 -10.20 -13.22 11.17
N GLN A 66 -9.93 -13.89 10.05
CA GLN A 66 -10.87 -14.79 9.37
C GLN A 66 -10.55 -16.27 9.61
N GLN A 67 -9.27 -16.62 9.77
CA GLN A 67 -8.76 -18.00 9.78
C GLN A 67 -7.71 -18.18 10.88
N ALA A 68 -8.01 -17.79 12.13
CA ALA A 68 -7.04 -17.75 13.24
C ALA A 68 -6.30 -19.07 13.43
N ALA A 69 -7.04 -20.20 13.49
CA ALA A 69 -6.45 -21.51 13.73
C ALA A 69 -5.50 -21.96 12.60
N GLU A 70 -5.75 -21.56 11.37
CA GLU A 70 -4.86 -21.84 10.24
C GLU A 70 -3.67 -20.88 10.26
N TRP A 71 -3.92 -19.59 10.48
CA TRP A 71 -2.90 -18.55 10.56
C TRP A 71 -1.87 -18.86 11.65
N ASP A 72 -2.30 -19.29 12.83
CA ASP A 72 -1.42 -19.62 13.95
C ASP A 72 -0.52 -20.86 13.66
N LYS A 73 -0.92 -21.75 12.75
CA LYS A 73 -0.12 -22.90 12.30
C LYS A 73 0.94 -22.52 11.27
N LEU A 74 0.77 -21.43 10.54
CA LEU A 74 1.75 -20.99 9.55
C LEU A 74 2.95 -20.35 10.24
N THR A 75 4.11 -21.01 10.12
CA THR A 75 5.38 -20.54 10.68
C THR A 75 6.18 -19.67 9.71
N LYS A 76 5.83 -19.68 8.42
CA LYS A 76 6.48 -18.92 7.36
C LYS A 76 5.46 -18.06 6.62
N PHE A 77 5.93 -16.95 6.07
CA PHE A 77 5.12 -16.07 5.22
C PHE A 77 4.57 -16.81 4.00
N TRP A 78 5.38 -17.65 3.35
CA TRP A 78 5.08 -18.39 2.14
C TRP A 78 5.15 -19.89 2.42
N SER A 79 4.01 -20.59 2.38
CA SER A 79 3.92 -22.00 2.75
C SER A 79 3.12 -22.78 1.72
N GLU A 80 3.62 -23.94 1.32
CA GLU A 80 2.88 -24.87 0.46
C GLU A 80 1.83 -25.62 1.28
N GLY A 81 0.71 -25.97 0.63
CA GLY A 81 -0.37 -26.71 1.26
C GLY A 81 -1.44 -27.15 0.27
N THR A 82 -2.55 -27.64 0.78
CA THR A 82 -3.76 -27.97 0.01
C THR A 82 -4.92 -27.13 0.52
N GLN A 83 -5.86 -26.81 -0.35
CA GLN A 83 -7.11 -26.13 0.00
C GLN A 83 -8.20 -26.48 -1.01
N THR A 84 -9.44 -26.56 -0.52
CA THR A 84 -10.59 -26.61 -1.41
C THR A 84 -10.82 -25.21 -2.00
N ILE A 85 -10.73 -25.12 -3.32
CA ILE A 85 -10.93 -23.88 -4.08
C ILE A 85 -12.05 -24.07 -5.11
N THR A 86 -12.62 -22.97 -5.58
CA THR A 86 -13.55 -22.97 -6.71
C THR A 86 -12.75 -22.72 -7.97
N ASP A 87 -12.73 -23.68 -8.88
CA ASP A 87 -12.11 -23.54 -10.19
C ASP A 87 -12.83 -22.44 -10.98
N PRO A 88 -12.14 -21.37 -11.40
CA PRO A 88 -12.76 -20.22 -12.07
C PRO A 88 -13.27 -20.55 -13.47
N VAL A 89 -12.78 -21.64 -14.08
CA VAL A 89 -13.21 -22.08 -15.42
C VAL A 89 -14.45 -22.93 -15.35
N THR A 90 -14.48 -23.91 -14.42
CA THR A 90 -15.55 -24.90 -14.32
C THR A 90 -16.60 -24.56 -13.27
N GLY A 91 -16.32 -23.64 -12.35
CA GLY A 91 -17.15 -23.32 -11.18
C GLY A 91 -17.21 -24.44 -10.13
N LYS A 92 -16.47 -25.54 -10.31
CA LYS A 92 -16.50 -26.69 -9.41
C LYS A 92 -15.53 -26.49 -8.24
N LYS A 93 -15.95 -26.94 -7.05
CA LYS A 93 -15.06 -27.05 -5.91
C LYS A 93 -14.14 -28.25 -6.08
N MET A 94 -12.85 -28.06 -5.83
CA MET A 94 -11.85 -29.08 -5.94
C MET A 94 -10.75 -28.87 -4.90
N GLU A 95 -10.16 -29.95 -4.42
CA GLU A 95 -8.95 -29.87 -3.63
C GLU A 95 -7.76 -29.59 -4.58
N SER A 96 -7.01 -28.55 -4.28
CA SER A 96 -5.87 -28.12 -5.09
C SER A 96 -4.66 -27.86 -4.21
N LYS A 97 -3.49 -28.10 -4.77
CA LYS A 97 -2.25 -27.57 -4.20
C LYS A 97 -2.31 -26.05 -4.27
N VAL A 98 -1.92 -25.38 -3.21
CA VAL A 98 -1.90 -23.92 -3.11
C VAL A 98 -0.62 -23.47 -2.43
N VAL A 99 -0.25 -22.21 -2.65
CA VAL A 99 0.65 -21.50 -1.76
C VAL A 99 -0.17 -20.62 -0.85
N LYS A 100 0.05 -20.76 0.45
CA LYS A 100 -0.57 -19.95 1.50
C LYS A 100 0.34 -18.81 1.88
N VAL A 101 -0.13 -17.57 1.69
CA VAL A 101 0.54 -16.36 2.14
C VAL A 101 -0.03 -15.97 3.49
N LYS A 102 0.81 -16.00 4.52
CA LYS A 102 0.44 -15.55 5.86
C LYS A 102 0.34 -14.03 5.87
N VAL A 103 -0.90 -13.51 5.93
CA VAL A 103 -1.12 -12.06 6.03
C VAL A 103 -0.59 -11.56 7.37
N PRO A 104 0.27 -10.52 7.40
CA PRO A 104 0.82 -10.00 8.64
C PRO A 104 -0.24 -9.58 9.65
N LEU A 105 0.05 -9.74 10.94
CA LEU A 105 -0.81 -9.25 12.01
C LEU A 105 -1.05 -7.75 11.86
N GLY A 106 -2.26 -7.29 12.20
CA GLY A 106 -2.69 -5.89 12.04
C GLY A 106 -3.41 -5.62 10.72
N LEU A 107 -3.33 -6.53 9.73
CA LEU A 107 -4.14 -6.50 8.53
C LEU A 107 -5.32 -7.47 8.71
N THR A 108 -6.54 -6.94 8.90
CA THR A 108 -7.73 -7.77 9.25
C THR A 108 -8.48 -8.30 8.03
N GLN A 109 -8.09 -7.87 6.84
CA GLN A 109 -8.62 -8.33 5.56
C GLN A 109 -7.50 -8.89 4.68
N ASN A 110 -7.84 -9.77 3.76
CA ASN A 110 -6.94 -10.15 2.69
C ASN A 110 -6.80 -8.99 1.67
N PRO A 111 -5.65 -8.81 1.02
CA PRO A 111 -5.57 -7.85 -0.07
C PRO A 111 -6.58 -8.23 -1.17
N PRO A 112 -7.34 -7.28 -1.72
CA PRO A 112 -8.28 -7.54 -2.80
C PRO A 112 -7.59 -8.13 -4.03
N VAL A 113 -8.11 -9.26 -4.48
CA VAL A 113 -7.66 -9.94 -5.72
C VAL A 113 -8.80 -9.90 -6.72
N PRO A 114 -8.66 -9.19 -7.86
CA PRO A 114 -9.69 -9.16 -8.89
C PRO A 114 -9.95 -10.56 -9.46
N ALA A 115 -11.22 -10.87 -9.73
CA ALA A 115 -11.61 -12.16 -10.30
C ALA A 115 -10.94 -12.40 -11.68
N GLU A 116 -10.71 -11.33 -12.43
CA GLU A 116 -10.04 -11.33 -13.72
C GLU A 116 -8.50 -11.40 -13.63
N ASN A 117 -7.94 -11.34 -12.41
CA ASN A 117 -6.50 -11.48 -12.21
C ASN A 117 -6.17 -12.32 -10.96
N PRO A 118 -6.62 -13.58 -10.85
CA PRO A 118 -6.26 -14.46 -9.75
C PRO A 118 -4.75 -14.67 -9.71
N ILE A 119 -4.19 -14.77 -8.51
CA ILE A 119 -2.75 -14.95 -8.33
C ILE A 119 -2.42 -16.44 -8.42
N THR A 120 -1.46 -16.78 -9.28
CA THR A 120 -0.84 -18.12 -9.34
C THR A 120 0.65 -17.99 -9.14
N VAL A 121 1.32 -19.04 -8.71
CA VAL A 121 2.79 -19.04 -8.49
C VAL A 121 3.55 -18.65 -9.75
N ALA A 122 3.18 -19.19 -10.92
CA ALA A 122 3.83 -18.85 -12.18
C ALA A 122 3.65 -17.38 -12.54
N LYS A 123 2.43 -16.82 -12.38
CA LYS A 123 2.15 -15.42 -12.62
C LYS A 123 2.90 -14.51 -11.64
N TRP A 124 2.94 -14.89 -10.37
CA TRP A 124 3.67 -14.17 -9.33
C TRP A 124 5.18 -14.12 -9.64
N ASN A 125 5.79 -15.26 -10.02
CA ASN A 125 7.18 -15.32 -10.43
C ASN A 125 7.48 -14.42 -11.65
N LEU A 126 6.60 -14.45 -12.66
CA LEU A 126 6.72 -13.56 -13.83
C LEU A 126 6.62 -12.09 -13.43
N GLY A 127 5.66 -11.73 -12.59
CA GLY A 127 5.48 -10.35 -12.09
C GLY A 127 6.69 -9.86 -11.31
N LYS A 128 7.22 -10.71 -10.42
CA LYS A 128 8.45 -10.42 -9.69
C LYS A 128 9.63 -10.21 -10.63
N LYS A 129 9.81 -11.09 -11.63
CA LYS A 129 10.86 -10.93 -12.64
C LYS A 129 10.76 -9.58 -13.34
N ILE A 130 9.56 -9.19 -13.81
CA ILE A 130 9.35 -7.91 -14.51
C ILE A 130 9.62 -6.72 -13.57
N TYR A 131 9.23 -6.81 -12.31
CA TYR A 131 9.43 -5.74 -11.32
C TYR A 131 10.92 -5.40 -11.12
N PHE A 132 11.80 -6.39 -11.10
CA PHE A 132 13.24 -6.22 -10.91
C PHE A 132 14.03 -6.07 -12.20
N ASP A 133 13.47 -6.42 -13.36
CA ASP A 133 14.15 -6.36 -14.66
C ASP A 133 13.90 -5.01 -15.35
N PRO A 134 14.94 -4.31 -15.84
CA PRO A 134 14.75 -3.07 -16.57
C PRO A 134 14.16 -3.25 -17.99
N ILE A 135 13.63 -4.42 -18.32
CA ILE A 135 13.08 -4.78 -19.64
C ILE A 135 12.01 -3.80 -20.15
N LEU A 136 11.28 -3.15 -19.24
CA LEU A 136 10.23 -2.19 -19.60
C LEU A 136 10.78 -0.79 -19.93
N SER A 137 11.97 -0.45 -19.45
CA SER A 137 12.60 0.86 -19.71
C SER A 137 13.12 0.94 -21.14
N SER A 138 12.95 2.08 -21.80
CA SER A 138 13.35 2.30 -23.19
C SER A 138 14.84 2.07 -23.46
N ASP A 139 15.68 2.35 -22.47
CA ASP A 139 17.15 2.20 -22.51
C ASP A 139 17.66 1.01 -21.67
N ALA A 140 16.75 0.24 -21.09
CA ALA A 140 17.04 -0.90 -20.22
C ALA A 140 17.91 -0.55 -18.98
N THR A 141 17.76 0.67 -18.41
CA THR A 141 18.51 1.12 -17.24
C THR A 141 17.66 1.20 -15.96
N VAL A 142 16.33 1.36 -16.07
CA VAL A 142 15.42 1.57 -14.95
C VAL A 142 14.41 0.43 -14.86
N SER A 143 14.28 -0.16 -13.67
CA SER A 143 13.21 -1.10 -13.32
C SER A 143 12.26 -0.50 -12.29
N CYS A 144 11.15 -1.17 -11.95
CA CYS A 144 10.30 -0.73 -10.84
C CYS A 144 11.09 -0.66 -9.53
N ALA A 145 11.97 -1.65 -9.29
CA ALA A 145 12.83 -1.70 -8.11
C ALA A 145 13.87 -0.55 -8.04
N SER A 146 14.13 0.17 -9.13
CA SER A 146 15.04 1.34 -9.10
C SER A 146 14.47 2.50 -8.25
N CYS A 147 13.13 2.69 -8.29
CA CYS A 147 12.43 3.74 -7.53
C CYS A 147 11.69 3.15 -6.32
N HIS A 148 11.48 1.84 -6.28
CA HIS A 148 10.76 1.13 -5.24
C HIS A 148 11.61 -0.04 -4.71
N ASP A 149 12.79 0.30 -4.14
CA ASP A 149 13.79 -0.65 -3.64
C ASP A 149 13.29 -1.35 -2.34
N PRO A 150 13.20 -2.68 -2.33
CA PRO A 150 12.82 -3.42 -1.13
C PRO A 150 13.64 -3.11 0.11
N SER A 151 14.94 -2.83 -0.05
CA SER A 151 15.85 -2.49 1.06
C SER A 151 15.57 -1.10 1.67
N LYS A 152 14.80 -0.27 0.95
CA LYS A 152 14.45 1.10 1.30
C LYS A 152 12.94 1.26 1.56
N GLY A 153 12.29 0.23 2.08
CA GLY A 153 10.84 0.27 2.32
C GLY A 153 10.00 0.38 1.05
N TYR A 154 10.51 -0.14 -0.07
CA TYR A 154 9.87 -0.02 -1.39
C TYR A 154 9.65 1.44 -1.82
N THR A 155 10.60 2.30 -1.50
CA THR A 155 10.82 3.66 -2.02
C THR A 155 12.27 3.74 -2.51
N ASP A 156 12.75 4.90 -2.94
CA ASP A 156 14.18 5.13 -3.18
C ASP A 156 14.84 6.01 -2.11
N GLN A 157 14.03 6.48 -1.14
CA GLN A 157 14.45 7.41 -0.08
C GLN A 157 14.99 8.75 -0.60
N SER A 158 14.66 9.09 -1.84
CA SER A 158 14.98 10.37 -2.47
C SER A 158 13.76 11.29 -2.43
N GLN A 159 13.98 12.61 -2.48
CA GLN A 159 12.87 13.54 -2.62
C GLN A 159 12.10 13.28 -3.92
N PHE A 160 12.83 13.10 -5.02
CA PHE A 160 12.30 12.74 -6.34
C PHE A 160 13.19 11.67 -6.96
N SER A 161 12.57 10.67 -7.56
CA SER A 161 13.29 9.57 -8.21
C SER A 161 13.99 10.03 -9.49
N THR A 162 15.11 9.36 -9.79
CA THR A 162 15.84 9.54 -11.04
C THR A 162 15.41 8.48 -12.05
N GLY A 163 14.85 8.90 -13.17
CA GLY A 163 14.48 8.06 -14.30
C GLY A 163 15.60 7.93 -15.35
N ILE A 164 15.22 7.45 -16.54
CA ILE A 164 16.14 7.30 -17.67
C ILE A 164 16.85 8.62 -17.98
N LYS A 165 18.08 8.53 -18.47
CA LYS A 165 18.92 9.70 -18.86
C LYS A 165 19.12 10.73 -17.75
N GLY A 166 18.90 10.36 -16.48
CA GLY A 166 19.01 11.27 -15.35
C GLY A 166 17.83 12.24 -15.19
N ASN A 167 16.69 11.96 -15.84
CA ASN A 167 15.48 12.78 -15.68
C ASN A 167 14.96 12.65 -14.25
N ILE A 168 14.50 13.76 -13.69
CA ILE A 168 14.00 13.80 -12.30
C ILE A 168 12.47 13.77 -12.31
N GLY A 169 11.89 12.88 -11.51
CA GLY A 169 10.44 12.77 -11.31
C GLY A 169 9.83 14.00 -10.64
N GLY A 170 8.52 14.15 -10.75
CA GLY A 170 7.81 15.31 -10.19
C GLY A 170 7.19 15.07 -8.80
N MET A 171 7.23 13.84 -8.29
CA MET A 171 6.69 13.46 -6.98
C MET A 171 7.58 12.44 -6.30
N ASN A 172 7.51 12.40 -4.96
CA ASN A 172 8.16 11.37 -4.16
C ASN A 172 7.61 9.99 -4.51
N ALA A 173 8.47 8.98 -4.59
CA ALA A 173 8.05 7.60 -4.85
C ALA A 173 7.21 7.05 -3.68
N PRO A 174 5.91 6.80 -3.86
CA PRO A 174 5.10 6.20 -2.80
C PRO A 174 5.54 4.74 -2.59
N THR A 175 5.51 4.28 -1.35
CA THR A 175 5.83 2.88 -1.06
C THR A 175 4.86 1.90 -1.73
N VAL A 176 5.36 0.74 -2.16
CA VAL A 176 4.55 -0.39 -2.65
C VAL A 176 4.02 -1.25 -1.50
N LEU A 177 4.51 -1.03 -0.28
CA LEU A 177 4.05 -1.75 0.91
C LEU A 177 2.53 -1.64 1.07
N ASN A 178 1.86 -2.78 1.15
CA ASN A 178 0.41 -2.88 1.28
C ASN A 178 -0.40 -2.16 0.17
N SER A 179 0.21 -1.86 -0.98
CA SER A 179 -0.45 -1.15 -2.09
C SER A 179 -1.70 -1.87 -2.61
N GLY A 180 -1.77 -3.20 -2.45
CA GLY A 180 -2.94 -4.01 -2.79
C GLY A 180 -4.23 -3.62 -2.04
N TYR A 181 -4.14 -2.94 -0.90
CA TYR A 181 -5.29 -2.45 -0.14
C TYR A 181 -5.77 -1.05 -0.57
N SER A 182 -4.98 -0.32 -1.35
CA SER A 182 -5.36 1.02 -1.81
C SER A 182 -6.48 0.95 -2.84
N LEU A 183 -7.52 1.76 -2.67
CA LEU A 183 -8.66 1.81 -3.60
C LEU A 183 -8.27 2.38 -4.97
N VAL A 184 -7.28 3.26 -5.01
CA VAL A 184 -6.70 3.85 -6.21
C VAL A 184 -5.20 4.01 -6.05
N GLN A 185 -4.47 4.09 -7.14
CA GLN A 185 -3.00 4.17 -7.13
C GLN A 185 -2.50 5.55 -7.56
N PHE A 186 -1.23 5.84 -7.26
CA PHE A 186 -0.57 7.14 -7.32
C PHE A 186 -1.09 8.14 -6.26
N TRP A 187 -0.34 9.22 -6.05
CA TRP A 187 -0.72 10.30 -5.14
C TRP A 187 -2.01 11.01 -5.55
N ASP A 188 -2.22 11.20 -6.83
CA ASP A 188 -3.41 11.85 -7.42
C ASP A 188 -4.55 10.89 -7.75
N GLY A 189 -4.37 9.59 -7.52
CA GLY A 189 -5.39 8.57 -7.75
C GLY A 189 -5.77 8.35 -9.20
N ARG A 190 -4.87 8.66 -10.15
CA ARG A 190 -5.15 8.55 -11.60
C ARG A 190 -5.28 7.13 -12.11
N ALA A 191 -4.83 6.12 -11.36
CA ALA A 191 -5.00 4.73 -11.72
C ALA A 191 -5.96 4.00 -10.77
N ALA A 192 -6.93 3.29 -11.32
CA ALA A 192 -7.99 2.63 -10.58
C ALA A 192 -7.58 1.28 -9.95
N SER A 193 -6.46 0.71 -10.34
CA SER A 193 -5.96 -0.58 -9.84
C SER A 193 -4.44 -0.67 -9.97
N LEU A 194 -3.83 -1.71 -9.40
CA LEU A 194 -2.41 -2.02 -9.59
C LEU A 194 -2.11 -2.35 -11.06
N GLU A 195 -3.02 -3.05 -11.74
CA GLU A 195 -2.90 -3.37 -13.17
C GLU A 195 -2.87 -2.10 -14.04
N ALA A 196 -3.66 -1.10 -13.70
CA ALA A 196 -3.65 0.19 -14.40
C ALA A 196 -2.40 1.01 -14.03
N GLN A 197 -1.99 0.98 -12.75
CA GLN A 197 -0.82 1.71 -12.26
C GLN A 197 0.45 1.26 -12.97
N SER A 198 0.70 -0.06 -13.02
CA SER A 198 1.92 -0.64 -13.59
C SER A 198 2.13 -0.32 -15.07
N GLN A 199 1.08 0.13 -15.76
CA GLN A 199 1.18 0.56 -17.16
C GLN A 199 1.66 2.02 -17.32
N GLY A 200 1.60 2.83 -16.26
CA GLY A 200 1.95 4.25 -16.33
C GLY A 200 3.45 4.53 -16.50
N PRO A 201 4.31 4.07 -15.57
CA PRO A 201 5.74 4.37 -15.56
C PRO A 201 6.47 4.06 -16.88
N PRO A 202 6.21 2.93 -17.57
CA PRO A 202 6.85 2.65 -18.86
C PRO A 202 6.56 3.67 -19.96
N GLN A 203 5.52 4.49 -19.82
CA GLN A 203 5.12 5.54 -20.78
C GLN A 203 5.53 6.94 -20.32
N ASN A 204 6.04 7.09 -19.11
CA ASN A 204 6.38 8.39 -18.57
C ASN A 204 7.81 8.80 -18.97
N PRO A 205 7.99 9.92 -19.68
CA PRO A 205 9.30 10.38 -20.11
C PRO A 205 10.21 10.83 -18.96
N LEU A 206 9.68 11.11 -17.79
CA LEU A 206 10.48 11.39 -16.60
C LEU A 206 10.94 10.11 -15.88
N GLU A 207 10.37 8.94 -16.22
CA GLU A 207 10.63 7.68 -15.52
C GLU A 207 11.33 6.67 -16.42
N MET A 208 10.63 6.08 -17.41
CA MET A 208 11.12 4.93 -18.17
C MET A 208 11.07 5.08 -19.69
N PHE A 209 10.54 6.20 -20.22
CA PHE A 209 10.29 6.39 -21.65
C PHE A 209 11.22 7.41 -22.29
N ASP A 210 11.83 7.06 -23.44
CA ASP A 210 12.74 7.93 -24.16
C ASP A 210 12.05 8.96 -25.08
N GLY A 211 10.73 8.98 -25.12
CA GLY A 211 9.91 9.87 -25.96
C GLY A 211 9.79 9.43 -27.41
N LYS A 212 10.30 8.24 -27.81
CA LYS A 212 10.34 7.82 -29.21
C LYS A 212 9.40 6.66 -29.48
N GLY A 213 8.42 6.84 -30.35
CA GLY A 213 7.44 5.83 -30.75
C GLY A 213 6.51 5.42 -29.59
N ASN A 214 6.01 4.19 -29.59
CA ASN A 214 5.15 3.67 -28.56
C ASN A 214 5.97 2.89 -27.51
N ALA A 215 5.93 3.35 -26.26
CA ALA A 215 6.71 2.77 -25.17
C ALA A 215 6.37 1.28 -24.94
N TRP A 216 5.09 0.92 -24.94
CA TRP A 216 4.66 -0.45 -24.69
C TRP A 216 4.92 -1.39 -25.85
N GLU A 217 4.81 -0.93 -27.11
CA GLU A 217 5.19 -1.75 -28.27
C GLU A 217 6.64 -2.18 -28.14
N LYS A 218 7.54 -1.25 -27.90
CA LYS A 218 8.96 -1.54 -27.72
C LYS A 218 9.26 -2.44 -26.53
N ALA A 219 8.56 -2.24 -25.41
CA ALA A 219 8.70 -3.10 -24.24
C ALA A 219 8.24 -4.54 -24.55
N VAL A 220 7.12 -4.70 -25.22
CA VAL A 220 6.60 -5.99 -25.67
C VAL A 220 7.54 -6.66 -26.66
N GLU A 221 8.11 -5.91 -27.63
CA GLU A 221 9.13 -6.42 -28.56
C GLU A 221 10.35 -6.95 -27.82
N ARG A 222 10.88 -6.20 -26.84
CA ARG A 222 12.01 -6.66 -26.02
C ARG A 222 11.69 -7.95 -25.26
N MET A 223 10.50 -8.05 -24.65
CA MET A 223 10.07 -9.28 -23.97
C MET A 223 9.92 -10.45 -24.96
N ARG A 224 9.36 -10.22 -26.16
CA ARG A 224 9.19 -11.25 -27.21
C ARG A 224 10.53 -11.72 -27.79
N ALA A 225 11.56 -10.87 -27.76
CA ALA A 225 12.91 -11.25 -28.17
C ALA A 225 13.66 -12.12 -27.12
N LYS A 226 13.11 -12.32 -25.93
CA LYS A 226 13.68 -13.10 -24.84
C LYS A 226 12.94 -14.43 -24.68
N PRO A 227 13.55 -15.59 -24.98
CA PRO A 227 12.90 -16.91 -24.90
C PRO A 227 12.28 -17.20 -23.53
N GLU A 228 12.93 -16.76 -22.45
CA GLU A 228 12.46 -16.95 -21.07
C GLU A 228 11.14 -16.19 -20.81
N TYR A 229 10.96 -14.97 -21.35
CA TYR A 229 9.69 -14.26 -21.26
C TYR A 229 8.60 -14.91 -22.10
N VAL A 230 8.94 -15.33 -23.32
CA VAL A 230 8.00 -16.04 -24.19
C VAL A 230 7.50 -17.32 -23.52
N ALA A 231 8.39 -18.11 -22.93
CA ALA A 231 8.04 -19.32 -22.20
C ALA A 231 7.13 -19.03 -21.01
N ALA A 232 7.49 -18.04 -20.18
CA ALA A 232 6.72 -17.65 -19.01
C ALA A 232 5.31 -17.12 -19.37
N PHE A 233 5.19 -16.29 -20.40
CA PHE A 233 3.87 -15.81 -20.84
C PHE A 233 2.99 -16.92 -21.41
N LYS A 234 3.57 -17.84 -22.17
CA LYS A 234 2.83 -19.01 -22.65
C LYS A 234 2.37 -19.91 -21.51
N GLU A 235 3.20 -20.10 -20.49
CA GLU A 235 2.82 -20.87 -19.30
C GLU A 235 1.66 -20.19 -18.54
N VAL A 236 1.81 -18.89 -18.23
CA VAL A 236 0.87 -18.14 -17.39
C VAL A 236 -0.42 -17.82 -18.12
N PHE A 237 -0.33 -17.34 -19.36
CA PHE A 237 -1.44 -16.76 -20.11
C PHE A 237 -1.81 -17.51 -21.40
N GLY A 238 -1.01 -18.46 -21.82
CA GLY A 238 -1.18 -19.16 -23.10
C GLY A 238 -0.88 -18.31 -24.34
N THR A 239 -0.29 -17.12 -24.17
CA THR A 239 -0.03 -16.13 -25.23
C THR A 239 1.44 -15.74 -25.32
N MET A 240 1.81 -14.98 -26.35
CA MET A 240 3.06 -14.23 -26.40
C MET A 240 3.02 -13.07 -25.37
N PRO A 241 4.18 -12.48 -24.99
CA PRO A 241 4.20 -11.28 -24.16
C PRO A 241 3.27 -10.18 -24.66
N THR A 242 2.46 -9.63 -23.75
CA THR A 242 1.53 -8.51 -23.97
C THR A 242 1.67 -7.47 -22.87
N ARG A 243 1.23 -6.24 -23.11
CA ARG A 243 1.16 -5.18 -22.10
C ARG A 243 0.27 -5.58 -20.92
N ASP A 244 -0.94 -6.04 -21.21
CA ASP A 244 -1.92 -6.42 -20.18
C ASP A 244 -1.42 -7.59 -19.33
N GLY A 245 -0.79 -8.59 -19.95
CA GLY A 245 -0.18 -9.72 -19.22
C GLY A 245 0.96 -9.29 -18.30
N ALA A 246 1.83 -8.38 -18.75
CA ALA A 246 2.88 -7.81 -17.92
C ALA A 246 2.30 -7.06 -16.72
N ALA A 247 1.28 -6.21 -16.95
CA ALA A 247 0.59 -5.46 -15.91
C ALA A 247 -0.09 -6.37 -14.88
N LYS A 248 -0.81 -7.40 -15.34
CA LYS A 248 -1.45 -8.39 -14.46
C LYS A 248 -0.42 -9.17 -13.63
N ALA A 249 0.69 -9.52 -14.22
CA ALA A 249 1.76 -10.24 -13.50
C ALA A 249 2.40 -9.35 -12.43
N MET A 250 2.76 -8.11 -12.75
CA MET A 250 3.30 -7.15 -11.76
C MET A 250 2.33 -6.92 -10.61
N ALA A 251 1.06 -6.67 -10.90
CA ALA A 251 0.01 -6.49 -9.90
C ALA A 251 -0.16 -7.74 -9.00
N ALA A 252 -0.01 -8.95 -9.55
CA ALA A 252 -0.05 -10.18 -8.76
C ALA A 252 1.12 -10.28 -7.78
N TYR A 253 2.32 -9.84 -8.16
CA TYR A 253 3.48 -9.75 -7.29
C TYR A 253 3.28 -8.68 -6.20
N GLU A 254 2.90 -7.46 -6.57
CA GLU A 254 2.77 -6.33 -5.66
C GLU A 254 1.73 -6.57 -4.56
N ARG A 255 0.66 -7.33 -4.84
CA ARG A 255 -0.33 -7.73 -3.81
C ARG A 255 0.24 -8.57 -2.68
N THR A 256 1.43 -9.14 -2.85
CA THR A 256 2.13 -9.90 -1.80
C THR A 256 3.20 -9.10 -1.06
N VAL A 257 3.41 -7.83 -1.44
CA VAL A 257 4.32 -6.92 -0.75
C VAL A 257 3.64 -6.40 0.52
N LEU A 258 3.61 -7.24 1.55
CA LEU A 258 2.85 -7.02 2.78
C LEU A 258 3.76 -6.74 3.96
N THR A 259 3.35 -5.81 4.83
CA THR A 259 3.97 -5.51 6.12
C THR A 259 2.92 -5.30 7.21
N GLY A 260 3.26 -5.68 8.41
CA GLY A 260 2.45 -5.59 9.61
C GLY A 260 3.22 -6.19 10.78
N ASN A 261 2.51 -6.71 11.78
CA ASN A 261 3.10 -7.30 12.99
C ASN A 261 3.96 -6.29 13.79
N SER A 262 3.56 -5.02 13.75
CA SER A 262 4.20 -3.95 14.52
C SER A 262 3.96 -4.11 16.03
N ILE A 263 4.69 -3.37 16.85
CA ILE A 263 4.45 -3.31 18.31
C ILE A 263 2.99 -2.93 18.59
N HIS A 264 2.40 -2.02 17.82
CA HIS A 264 1.00 -1.66 18.00
C HIS A 264 0.02 -2.77 17.60
N ASP A 265 0.25 -3.47 16.50
CA ASP A 265 -0.58 -4.60 16.08
C ASP A 265 -0.58 -5.72 17.13
N ARG A 266 0.59 -5.99 17.72
CA ARG A 266 0.76 -6.96 18.82
C ARG A 266 0.06 -6.50 20.09
N ALA A 267 0.12 -5.19 20.42
CA ALA A 267 -0.58 -4.61 21.57
C ALA A 267 -2.11 -4.67 21.39
N GLU A 268 -2.63 -4.48 20.19
CA GLU A 268 -4.06 -4.71 19.90
C GLU A 268 -4.48 -6.17 20.12
N LEU A 269 -3.64 -7.12 19.71
CA LEU A 269 -3.89 -8.53 19.98
C LEU A 269 -3.82 -8.85 21.47
N ALA A 270 -2.85 -8.28 22.19
CA ALA A 270 -2.73 -8.43 23.64
C ALA A 270 -3.94 -7.84 24.37
N MET A 271 -4.42 -6.66 23.96
CA MET A 271 -5.65 -6.05 24.46
C MET A 271 -6.87 -6.95 24.26
N ARG A 272 -7.06 -7.53 23.05
CA ARG A 272 -8.19 -8.43 22.79
C ARG A 272 -8.16 -9.68 23.69
N LYS A 273 -6.97 -10.26 23.91
CA LYS A 273 -6.79 -11.38 24.85
C LYS A 273 -7.13 -10.96 26.28
N ARG A 274 -6.58 -9.84 26.75
CA ARG A 274 -6.86 -9.29 28.08
C ARG A 274 -8.35 -9.05 28.32
N VAL A 275 -9.03 -8.41 27.37
CA VAL A 275 -10.47 -8.12 27.51
C VAL A 275 -11.30 -9.40 27.51
N ALA A 276 -10.92 -10.41 26.75
CA ALA A 276 -11.59 -11.72 26.77
C ALA A 276 -11.42 -12.46 28.11
N GLU A 277 -10.28 -12.26 28.80
CA GLU A 277 -10.02 -12.84 30.12
C GLU A 277 -10.70 -12.05 31.26
N GLU A 278 -10.78 -10.71 31.15
CA GLU A 278 -11.36 -9.82 32.17
C GLU A 278 -12.89 -9.69 32.12
N GLU A 279 -13.57 -10.25 31.10
CA GLU A 279 -15.03 -10.24 30.81
C GLU A 279 -15.71 -8.86 30.78
N THR A 280 -15.13 -7.84 31.41
CA THR A 280 -15.69 -6.46 31.56
C THR A 280 -14.77 -5.37 31.04
N GLY A 281 -13.64 -5.71 30.45
CA GLY A 281 -12.63 -4.77 29.98
C GLY A 281 -13.09 -3.97 28.74
N LYS A 282 -12.67 -2.69 28.66
CA LYS A 282 -12.86 -1.88 27.45
C LYS A 282 -11.95 -2.38 26.33
N LEU A 283 -12.49 -2.48 25.11
CA LEU A 283 -11.72 -2.74 23.87
C LEU A 283 -10.87 -1.53 23.50
N GLU A 284 -9.93 -1.20 24.37
CA GLU A 284 -9.00 -0.09 24.20
C GLU A 284 -7.60 -0.53 24.63
N VAL A 285 -6.61 -0.31 23.76
CA VAL A 285 -5.20 -0.58 24.05
C VAL A 285 -4.73 0.33 25.18
N GLN A 286 -4.05 -0.24 26.16
CA GLN A 286 -3.50 0.44 27.33
C GLN A 286 -1.98 0.27 27.39
N ALA A 287 -1.31 1.06 28.25
CA ALA A 287 0.14 0.96 28.43
C ALA A 287 0.59 -0.46 28.80
N LYS A 288 -0.18 -1.18 29.65
CA LYS A 288 0.12 -2.57 30.01
C LYS A 288 0.15 -3.56 28.84
N ASP A 289 -0.64 -3.28 27.78
CA ASP A 289 -0.63 -4.12 26.57
C ASP A 289 0.67 -3.90 25.77
N TYR A 290 1.17 -2.65 25.72
CA TYR A 290 2.48 -2.35 25.14
C TYR A 290 3.62 -2.90 25.99
N GLU A 291 3.57 -2.75 27.33
CA GLU A 291 4.58 -3.33 28.24
C GLU A 291 4.75 -4.83 27.97
N LYS A 292 3.64 -5.56 27.90
CA LYS A 292 3.62 -7.00 27.62
C LYS A 292 4.35 -7.34 26.33
N VAL A 293 3.95 -6.69 25.22
CA VAL A 293 4.52 -7.02 23.90
C VAL A 293 5.97 -6.57 23.73
N ILE A 294 6.39 -5.49 24.39
CA ILE A 294 7.79 -5.06 24.42
C ILE A 294 8.63 -6.06 25.22
N GLN A 295 8.13 -6.57 26.36
CA GLN A 295 8.78 -7.64 27.11
C GLN A 295 8.91 -8.93 26.31
N GLU A 296 7.86 -9.32 25.56
CA GLU A 296 7.88 -10.44 24.63
C GLU A 296 8.92 -10.25 23.52
N ALA A 297 9.04 -9.04 22.97
CA ALA A 297 10.03 -8.68 21.95
C ALA A 297 11.46 -8.78 22.51
N ILE A 298 11.71 -8.34 23.77
CA ILE A 298 12.99 -8.50 24.44
C ILE A 298 13.33 -9.99 24.65
N ALA A 299 12.36 -10.77 25.13
CA ALA A 299 12.54 -12.20 25.38
C ALA A 299 12.86 -12.99 24.10
N SER A 300 12.22 -12.62 22.97
CA SER A 300 12.46 -13.21 21.66
C SER A 300 13.64 -12.62 20.89
N LYS A 301 14.30 -11.59 21.43
CA LYS A 301 15.38 -10.83 20.78
C LYS A 301 14.98 -10.22 19.44
N ASP A 302 13.74 -9.72 19.35
CA ASP A 302 13.22 -9.05 18.18
C ASP A 302 13.82 -7.64 18.04
N SER A 303 15.04 -7.57 17.50
CA SER A 303 15.78 -6.31 17.36
C SER A 303 15.05 -5.32 16.45
N VAL A 304 14.38 -5.78 15.41
CA VAL A 304 13.65 -4.90 14.45
C VAL A 304 12.55 -4.12 15.18
N ALA A 305 11.73 -4.80 15.97
CA ALA A 305 10.67 -4.16 16.74
C ALA A 305 11.21 -3.24 17.84
N LEU A 306 12.26 -3.67 18.55
CA LEU A 306 12.87 -2.90 19.63
C LEU A 306 13.61 -1.65 19.14
N ASP A 307 14.37 -1.76 18.05
CA ASP A 307 15.09 -0.63 17.44
C ASP A 307 14.12 0.43 16.92
N ALA A 308 12.99 0.01 16.34
CA ALA A 308 11.96 0.93 15.87
C ALA A 308 11.46 1.89 16.95
N ILE A 309 11.30 1.41 18.18
CA ILE A 309 10.81 2.20 19.33
C ILE A 309 11.94 2.64 20.28
N GLY A 310 13.20 2.34 19.97
CA GLY A 310 14.37 2.78 20.71
C GLY A 310 14.57 2.09 22.06
N VAL A 311 14.01 0.90 22.29
CA VAL A 311 14.21 0.13 23.53
C VAL A 311 15.47 -0.69 23.46
N LYS A 312 16.37 -0.48 24.42
CA LYS A 312 17.67 -1.18 24.54
C LYS A 312 17.72 -2.14 25.73
N ASP A 313 16.94 -1.87 26.76
CA ASP A 313 16.91 -2.69 27.98
C ASP A 313 15.54 -2.69 28.67
N LYS A 314 15.40 -3.59 29.68
CA LYS A 314 14.13 -3.76 30.41
C LYS A 314 13.72 -2.54 31.24
N ALA A 315 14.66 -1.68 31.63
CA ALA A 315 14.34 -0.53 32.49
C ALA A 315 13.52 0.52 31.74
N GLN A 316 13.63 0.55 30.39
CA GLN A 316 12.91 1.51 29.54
C GLN A 316 11.46 1.11 29.23
N VAL A 317 11.08 -0.16 29.47
CA VAL A 317 9.81 -0.73 28.97
C VAL A 317 8.59 0.06 29.42
N SER A 318 8.45 0.34 30.72
CA SER A 318 7.25 1.01 31.24
C SER A 318 7.15 2.47 30.80
N GLU A 319 8.28 3.16 30.66
CA GLU A 319 8.31 4.53 30.15
C GLU A 319 7.91 4.58 28.68
N VAL A 320 8.55 3.76 27.84
CA VAL A 320 8.27 3.69 26.39
C VAL A 320 6.82 3.24 26.14
N ALA A 321 6.31 2.25 26.86
CA ALA A 321 4.93 1.78 26.73
C ALA A 321 3.91 2.89 27.04
N ARG A 322 4.16 3.68 28.10
CA ARG A 322 3.32 4.84 28.44
C ARG A 322 3.38 5.91 27.35
N ALA A 323 4.57 6.24 26.86
CA ALA A 323 4.75 7.23 25.80
C ALA A 323 4.06 6.80 24.49
N ILE A 324 4.18 5.53 24.08
CA ILE A 324 3.45 4.99 22.92
C ILE A 324 1.94 5.11 23.12
N ASN A 325 1.42 4.75 24.31
CA ASN A 325 -0.01 4.84 24.60
C ASN A 325 -0.51 6.29 24.61
N ASN A 326 0.26 7.24 25.15
CA ASN A 326 -0.05 8.66 25.08
C ASN A 326 -0.08 9.14 23.62
N GLY A 327 0.94 8.76 22.82
CA GLY A 327 0.98 9.09 21.40
C GLY A 327 -0.23 8.53 20.64
N ARG A 328 -0.66 7.28 20.94
CA ARG A 328 -1.89 6.70 20.39
C ARG A 328 -3.13 7.52 20.77
N ALA A 329 -3.24 7.94 22.02
CA ALA A 329 -4.35 8.78 22.48
C ALA A 329 -4.35 10.14 21.77
N LEU A 330 -3.18 10.76 21.59
CA LEU A 330 -3.02 12.00 20.82
C LEU A 330 -3.42 11.81 19.35
N PHE A 331 -2.95 10.75 18.71
CA PHE A 331 -3.25 10.40 17.31
C PHE A 331 -4.77 10.30 17.09
N ASN A 332 -5.50 9.65 18.02
CA ASN A 332 -6.94 9.46 17.95
C ASN A 332 -7.77 10.62 18.53
N GLY A 333 -7.12 11.61 19.16
CA GLY A 333 -7.76 12.73 19.85
C GLY A 333 -7.21 14.08 19.41
N LYS A 334 -6.43 14.73 20.27
CA LYS A 334 -5.95 16.11 20.09
C LYS A 334 -5.24 16.36 18.76
N ALA A 335 -4.43 15.41 18.28
CA ALA A 335 -3.68 15.53 17.02
C ALA A 335 -4.54 15.26 15.77
N ARG A 336 -5.74 14.68 15.92
CA ARG A 336 -6.75 14.46 14.87
C ARG A 336 -6.26 13.64 13.65
N CYS A 337 -5.18 12.89 13.79
CA CYS A 337 -4.59 12.11 12.68
C CYS A 337 -5.58 11.04 12.16
N ASN A 338 -6.38 10.46 13.06
CA ASN A 338 -7.42 9.49 12.72
C ASN A 338 -8.59 10.08 11.89
N GLY A 339 -8.62 11.37 11.61
CA GLY A 339 -9.57 11.99 10.70
C GLY A 339 -9.38 11.55 9.23
N CYS A 340 -8.16 11.12 8.87
CA CYS A 340 -7.78 10.61 7.55
C CYS A 340 -7.08 9.25 7.65
N HIS A 341 -6.26 9.03 8.70
CA HIS A 341 -5.48 7.82 8.89
C HIS A 341 -6.25 6.79 9.73
N VAL A 342 -7.10 6.01 9.06
CA VAL A 342 -8.01 5.01 9.65
C VAL A 342 -7.80 3.61 9.07
N GLY A 343 -8.38 2.61 9.74
CA GLY A 343 -8.34 1.21 9.33
C GLY A 343 -6.95 0.58 9.44
N ASP A 344 -6.83 -0.65 8.94
CA ASP A 344 -5.63 -1.48 9.09
C ASP A 344 -4.37 -0.89 8.48
N ASN A 345 -4.52 -0.12 7.42
CA ASN A 345 -3.42 0.49 6.68
C ASN A 345 -3.25 1.99 6.99
N TYR A 346 -4.01 2.52 7.95
CA TYR A 346 -3.99 3.93 8.34
C TYR A 346 -4.19 4.88 7.16
N SER A 347 -5.20 4.62 6.33
CA SER A 347 -5.56 5.45 5.18
C SER A 347 -7.05 5.31 4.88
N ASP A 348 -7.75 6.44 4.73
CA ASP A 348 -9.13 6.49 4.24
C ASP A 348 -9.20 6.38 2.70
N SER A 349 -8.05 6.35 2.02
CA SER A 349 -7.92 6.40 0.56
C SER A 349 -8.62 7.60 -0.09
N GLN A 350 -8.96 8.64 0.69
CA GLN A 350 -9.53 9.88 0.18
C GLN A 350 -8.44 10.90 -0.16
N PHE A 351 -8.87 12.05 -0.68
CA PHE A 351 -7.97 13.09 -1.19
C PHE A 351 -8.12 14.36 -0.36
N HIS A 352 -7.00 14.86 0.15
CA HIS A 352 -6.96 16.03 1.03
C HIS A 352 -5.89 17.02 0.57
N ASN A 353 -6.25 18.30 0.52
CA ASN A 353 -5.29 19.38 0.33
C ASN A 353 -4.79 19.84 1.69
N LEU A 354 -3.55 19.51 2.01
CA LEU A 354 -2.88 19.93 3.25
C LEU A 354 -2.02 21.19 3.06
N GLY A 355 -1.97 21.71 1.83
CA GLY A 355 -1.10 22.83 1.47
C GLY A 355 0.39 22.45 1.33
N VAL A 356 0.71 21.15 1.16
CA VAL A 356 2.10 20.72 0.92
C VAL A 356 2.64 21.44 -0.31
N GLY A 357 3.83 22.06 -0.19
CA GLY A 357 4.43 22.85 -1.26
C GLY A 357 3.82 24.25 -1.46
N ALA A 358 2.73 24.62 -0.74
CA ALA A 358 2.16 25.95 -0.85
C ALA A 358 3.06 27.03 -0.18
N LYS A 359 3.22 28.17 -0.85
CA LYS A 359 3.99 29.32 -0.38
C LYS A 359 3.18 30.59 -0.55
N ASN A 360 3.22 31.50 0.45
CA ASN A 360 2.53 32.78 0.42
C ASN A 360 1.03 32.67 0.05
N GLY A 361 0.36 31.65 0.56
CA GLY A 361 -1.07 31.41 0.32
C GLY A 361 -1.41 30.82 -1.05
N LYS A 362 -0.43 30.33 -1.83
CA LYS A 362 -0.64 29.76 -3.17
C LYS A 362 0.04 28.39 -3.29
N LEU A 363 -0.62 27.47 -3.97
CA LEU A 363 0.00 26.24 -4.44
C LEU A 363 1.03 26.58 -5.55
N ALA A 364 2.06 25.76 -5.69
CA ALA A 364 2.97 25.90 -6.83
C ALA A 364 2.22 25.65 -8.16
N ASP A 365 2.66 26.31 -9.22
CA ASP A 365 2.07 26.14 -10.56
C ASP A 365 2.16 24.68 -11.00
N GLY A 366 1.05 24.17 -11.55
CA GLY A 366 0.96 22.78 -12.01
C GLY A 366 0.66 21.74 -10.90
N VAL A 367 0.65 22.10 -9.62
CA VAL A 367 0.30 21.18 -8.51
C VAL A 367 -1.22 21.09 -8.39
N LEU A 368 -1.83 20.34 -9.28
CA LEU A 368 -3.30 20.19 -9.35
C LEU A 368 -3.85 19.04 -8.49
N GLY A 369 -3.01 18.07 -8.10
CA GLY A 369 -3.43 16.90 -7.34
C GLY A 369 -4.57 16.13 -8.01
N ARG A 370 -5.54 15.65 -7.24
CA ARG A 370 -6.71 14.90 -7.73
C ARG A 370 -7.51 15.66 -8.79
N PHE A 371 -7.63 16.97 -8.67
CA PHE A 371 -8.29 17.79 -9.68
C PHE A 371 -7.67 17.59 -11.07
N GLY A 372 -6.34 17.53 -11.15
CA GLY A 372 -5.63 17.32 -12.41
C GLY A 372 -5.94 16.00 -13.09
N SER A 373 -6.11 14.95 -12.31
CA SER A 373 -6.33 13.57 -12.77
C SER A 373 -7.80 13.24 -13.12
N LEU A 374 -8.75 14.09 -12.74
CA LEU A 374 -10.15 13.88 -13.06
C LEU A 374 -10.45 14.21 -14.56
N PRO A 375 -11.38 13.48 -15.19
CA PRO A 375 -11.88 13.83 -16.53
C PRO A 375 -12.46 15.24 -16.57
N SER A 376 -12.39 15.92 -17.72
CA SER A 376 -12.83 17.32 -17.87
C SER A 376 -14.28 17.57 -17.42
N GLY A 377 -15.18 16.62 -17.67
CA GLY A 377 -16.58 16.70 -17.23
C GLY A 377 -16.85 16.43 -15.74
N HIS A 378 -15.81 16.08 -14.96
CA HIS A 378 -15.93 15.69 -13.55
C HIS A 378 -14.99 16.52 -12.65
N LYS A 379 -14.56 17.70 -13.11
CA LYS A 379 -13.67 18.57 -12.35
C LYS A 379 -14.37 19.14 -11.11
N ASP A 380 -13.79 18.87 -9.93
CA ASP A 380 -14.22 19.39 -8.65
C ASP A 380 -13.13 20.31 -8.08
N ALA A 381 -13.42 21.61 -8.01
CA ALA A 381 -12.46 22.62 -7.57
C ALA A 381 -11.99 22.41 -6.12
N THR A 382 -12.75 21.70 -5.28
CA THR A 382 -12.36 21.39 -3.89
C THR A 382 -11.16 20.43 -3.85
N LEU A 383 -10.91 19.71 -4.95
CA LEU A 383 -9.82 18.75 -5.09
C LEU A 383 -8.53 19.33 -5.69
N VAL A 384 -8.48 20.63 -5.92
CA VAL A 384 -7.24 21.30 -6.36
C VAL A 384 -6.17 21.17 -5.28
N GLY A 385 -5.00 20.62 -5.65
CA GLY A 385 -3.91 20.36 -4.72
C GLY A 385 -4.18 19.27 -3.68
N ALA A 386 -5.24 18.49 -3.86
CA ALA A 386 -5.58 17.38 -2.98
C ALA A 386 -4.87 16.09 -3.42
N PHE A 387 -4.26 15.38 -2.46
CA PHE A 387 -3.56 14.13 -2.67
C PHE A 387 -4.12 13.03 -1.78
N LYS A 388 -3.97 11.78 -2.23
CA LYS A 388 -4.46 10.60 -1.51
C LYS A 388 -3.74 10.45 -0.17
N THR A 389 -4.50 10.15 0.89
CA THR A 389 -3.95 9.77 2.20
C THR A 389 -3.03 8.55 2.05
N PRO A 390 -1.72 8.67 2.34
CA PRO A 390 -0.81 7.53 2.30
C PRO A 390 -1.01 6.61 3.52
N PRO A 391 -0.61 5.31 3.42
CA PRO A 391 -0.54 4.43 4.57
C PRO A 391 0.53 4.88 5.56
N LEU A 392 0.37 4.51 6.86
CA LEU A 392 1.35 4.83 7.90
C LEU A 392 2.11 3.60 8.44
N ARG A 393 2.33 2.58 7.61
CA ARG A 393 3.16 1.43 7.99
C ARG A 393 4.58 1.60 7.47
N GLN A 394 5.58 1.12 8.22
CA GLN A 394 7.02 1.19 7.88
C GLN A 394 7.55 2.62 7.65
N LEU A 395 7.08 3.58 8.42
CA LEU A 395 7.44 4.98 8.26
C LEU A 395 8.95 5.24 8.38
N LEU A 396 9.66 4.48 9.23
CA LEU A 396 11.12 4.65 9.40
C LEU A 396 11.92 4.32 8.13
N ALA A 397 11.34 3.49 7.24
CA ALA A 397 12.00 3.10 6.00
C ALA A 397 11.57 3.94 4.78
N THR A 398 10.61 4.86 4.91
CA THR A 398 9.97 5.53 3.78
C THR A 398 10.12 7.06 3.77
N ALA A 399 11.07 7.60 4.53
CA ALA A 399 11.44 9.01 4.42
C ALA A 399 12.10 9.30 3.05
N PRO A 400 11.99 10.54 2.52
CA PRO A 400 11.25 11.68 3.05
C PRO A 400 9.73 11.56 2.83
N TYR A 401 8.96 12.36 3.55
CA TYR A 401 7.50 12.29 3.61
C TYR A 401 6.85 13.37 2.75
N MET A 402 5.52 13.28 2.60
CA MET A 402 4.65 14.06 1.72
C MET A 402 4.85 13.71 0.23
N HIS A 403 3.87 14.10 -0.61
CA HIS A 403 3.92 13.80 -2.05
C HIS A 403 5.09 14.48 -2.79
N ASP A 404 5.64 15.54 -2.20
CA ASP A 404 6.80 16.29 -2.73
C ASP A 404 8.11 16.00 -1.96
N GLY A 405 8.09 15.07 -0.98
CA GLY A 405 9.27 14.74 -0.18
C GLY A 405 9.81 15.90 0.66
N SER A 406 8.98 16.89 1.00
CA SER A 406 9.42 18.10 1.70
C SER A 406 9.77 17.88 3.17
N GLU A 407 9.12 16.94 3.85
CA GLU A 407 9.35 16.65 5.26
C GLU A 407 10.31 15.46 5.40
N LYS A 408 11.46 15.68 6.02
CA LYS A 408 12.55 14.69 6.08
C LYS A 408 12.46 13.76 7.29
N THR A 409 11.76 14.17 8.34
CA THR A 409 11.63 13.42 9.60
C THR A 409 10.19 13.39 10.08
N LEU A 410 9.85 12.42 10.93
CA LEU A 410 8.53 12.33 11.56
C LEU A 410 8.24 13.55 12.45
N GLU A 411 9.27 14.12 13.07
CA GLU A 411 9.15 15.33 13.86
C GLU A 411 8.71 16.52 12.98
N GLN A 412 9.28 16.67 11.79
CA GLN A 412 8.86 17.69 10.83
C GLN A 412 7.43 17.46 10.35
N VAL A 413 7.02 16.21 10.11
CA VAL A 413 5.63 15.87 9.78
C VAL A 413 4.68 16.28 10.90
N VAL A 414 5.02 16.00 12.17
CA VAL A 414 4.20 16.43 13.32
C VAL A 414 4.14 17.96 13.42
N ASP A 415 5.26 18.66 13.22
CA ASP A 415 5.30 20.12 13.20
C ASP A 415 4.47 20.73 12.05
N PHE A 416 4.46 20.05 10.87
CA PHE A 416 3.61 20.45 9.75
C PHE A 416 2.13 20.39 10.12
N TYR A 417 1.67 19.31 10.73
CA TYR A 417 0.27 19.19 11.18
C TYR A 417 -0.06 20.08 12.37
N ASP A 418 0.89 20.28 13.31
CA ASP A 418 0.69 21.14 14.49
C ASP A 418 0.42 22.60 14.13
N ARG A 419 1.08 23.09 13.04
CA ARG A 419 0.79 24.43 12.51
C ARG A 419 -0.44 24.52 11.61
N GLY A 420 -1.10 23.39 11.30
CA GLY A 420 -2.29 23.31 10.45
C GLY A 420 -1.99 23.26 8.94
N GLY A 421 -0.82 22.73 8.55
CA GLY A 421 -0.37 22.69 7.16
C GLY A 421 0.03 24.07 6.63
N ASN A 422 -0.03 24.27 5.30
CA ASN A 422 0.21 25.58 4.70
C ASN A 422 -1.07 26.14 4.06
N VAL A 423 -1.38 27.40 4.36
CA VAL A 423 -2.58 28.08 3.89
C VAL A 423 -2.61 28.18 2.37
N ASN A 424 -3.76 27.84 1.78
CA ASN A 424 -4.11 28.09 0.39
C ASN A 424 -5.65 28.11 0.25
N PRO A 425 -6.22 28.62 -0.85
CA PRO A 425 -7.67 28.73 -1.00
C PRO A 425 -8.44 27.40 -0.96
N HIS A 426 -7.76 26.27 -1.24
CA HIS A 426 -8.36 24.93 -1.33
C HIS A 426 -7.96 24.05 -0.14
N LEU A 427 -7.44 24.63 0.97
CA LEU A 427 -7.05 23.86 2.15
C LEU A 427 -8.24 23.02 2.64
N ASP A 428 -8.01 21.72 2.89
CA ASP A 428 -9.06 20.79 3.34
C ASP A 428 -9.75 21.29 4.61
N VAL A 429 -11.06 21.10 4.68
CA VAL A 429 -11.90 21.52 5.81
C VAL A 429 -11.44 20.94 7.16
N ARG A 430 -10.82 19.76 7.16
CA ARG A 430 -10.26 19.13 8.36
C ARG A 430 -9.03 19.86 8.91
N MET A 431 -8.39 20.67 8.08
CA MET A 431 -7.20 21.47 8.42
C MET A 431 -7.55 22.92 8.78
N ARG A 432 -8.84 23.28 8.86
CA ARG A 432 -9.31 24.67 9.04
C ARG A 432 -9.92 24.91 10.40
N ASP A 433 -9.70 26.11 10.92
CA ASP A 433 -10.33 26.64 12.14
C ASP A 433 -11.51 27.54 11.74
N PHE A 434 -12.70 26.96 11.72
CA PHE A 434 -13.93 27.66 11.30
C PHE A 434 -14.34 28.82 12.23
N GLU A 435 -14.04 28.73 13.52
CA GLU A 435 -14.36 29.82 14.44
C GLU A 435 -13.45 31.03 14.18
N ALA A 436 -12.19 30.79 13.98
CA ALA A 436 -11.24 31.84 13.58
C ALA A 436 -11.54 32.41 12.19
N GLU A 437 -12.05 31.61 11.26
CA GLU A 437 -12.49 32.07 9.94
C GLU A 437 -13.69 33.00 10.01
N LYS A 438 -14.72 32.67 10.79
CA LYS A 438 -15.87 33.51 11.01
C LYS A 438 -15.47 34.88 11.53
N ALA A 439 -14.51 34.95 12.46
CA ALA A 439 -13.99 36.19 13.01
C ALA A 439 -13.24 37.05 12.00
N LYS A 440 -12.63 36.44 10.96
CA LYS A 440 -11.83 37.12 9.93
C LYS A 440 -12.63 37.54 8.70
N GLY A 441 -13.78 36.92 8.47
CA GLY A 441 -14.69 37.25 7.36
C GLY A 441 -14.84 36.11 6.32
N PRO A 442 -15.72 36.29 5.32
CA PRO A 442 -16.30 35.22 4.51
C PRO A 442 -15.31 34.47 3.58
N ASN A 443 -14.16 35.04 3.29
CA ASN A 443 -13.17 34.43 2.40
C ASN A 443 -11.88 34.02 3.16
N ALA A 444 -11.91 34.04 4.48
CA ALA A 444 -10.74 33.69 5.27
C ALA A 444 -10.52 32.17 5.24
N VAL A 445 -9.27 31.75 5.09
CA VAL A 445 -8.81 30.39 5.35
C VAL A 445 -7.83 30.44 6.51
N VAL A 446 -8.22 29.87 7.63
CA VAL A 446 -7.40 29.86 8.85
C VAL A 446 -7.00 28.42 9.18
N PRO A 447 -5.68 28.12 9.25
CA PRO A 447 -5.24 26.78 9.57
C PRO A 447 -5.55 26.43 11.03
N LEU A 448 -6.02 25.21 11.25
CA LEU A 448 -6.28 24.67 12.58
C LEU A 448 -4.95 24.30 13.25
N ARG A 449 -4.55 25.05 14.27
CA ARG A 449 -3.38 24.74 15.08
C ARG A 449 -3.73 23.73 16.16
N LEU A 450 -2.96 22.67 16.29
CA LEU A 450 -3.23 21.60 17.26
C LEU A 450 -2.76 21.99 18.68
N GLY A 451 -1.76 22.85 18.80
CA GLY A 451 -1.20 23.30 20.06
C GLY A 451 -0.53 22.18 20.85
N LEU A 452 0.23 21.32 20.18
CA LEU A 452 0.97 20.23 20.81
C LEU A 452 2.21 20.77 21.52
N ASN A 453 2.41 20.39 22.79
CA ASN A 453 3.66 20.67 23.48
C ASN A 453 4.77 19.69 23.08
N ALA A 454 6.01 19.96 23.52
CA ALA A 454 7.17 19.17 23.12
C ALA A 454 7.11 17.69 23.54
N SER A 455 6.50 17.38 24.69
CA SER A 455 6.32 15.99 25.14
C SER A 455 5.26 15.28 24.27
N GLU A 456 4.15 15.92 24.00
CA GLU A 456 3.08 15.39 23.14
C GLU A 456 3.59 15.06 21.73
N LYS A 457 4.43 15.92 21.15
CA LYS A 457 5.07 15.68 19.85
C LYS A 457 5.99 14.45 19.87
N LYS A 458 6.78 14.29 20.92
CA LYS A 458 7.65 13.10 21.10
C LYS A 458 6.82 11.81 21.23
N ASP A 459 5.79 11.82 22.06
CA ASP A 459 4.91 10.66 22.27
C ASP A 459 4.20 10.28 20.97
N LEU A 460 3.72 11.26 20.20
CA LEU A 460 3.08 11.05 18.91
C LEU A 460 4.05 10.43 17.88
N VAL A 461 5.28 10.95 17.79
CA VAL A 461 6.34 10.37 16.94
C VAL A 461 6.65 8.94 17.37
N LEU A 462 6.72 8.67 18.68
CA LEU A 462 7.00 7.31 19.17
C LEU A 462 5.86 6.33 18.84
N PHE A 463 4.60 6.77 18.91
CA PHE A 463 3.48 5.96 18.44
C PHE A 463 3.60 5.66 16.94
N MET A 464 3.92 6.64 16.09
CA MET A 464 4.14 6.38 14.66
C MET A 464 5.29 5.41 14.42
N LYS A 465 6.36 5.47 15.22
CA LYS A 465 7.45 4.48 15.19
C LYS A 465 6.97 3.09 15.59
N ALA A 466 6.03 2.97 16.53
CA ALA A 466 5.44 1.70 16.94
C ALA A 466 4.52 1.06 15.87
N LEU A 467 4.21 1.77 14.76
CA LEU A 467 3.52 1.24 13.59
C LEU A 467 4.46 0.55 12.59
N ASN A 468 5.78 0.59 12.82
CA ASN A 468 6.73 -0.13 11.97
C ASN A 468 6.63 -1.63 12.26
N GLY A 469 6.37 -2.39 11.22
CA GLY A 469 6.18 -3.82 11.29
C GLY A 469 7.44 -4.60 10.90
N GLU A 470 7.25 -5.89 10.65
CA GLU A 470 8.29 -6.76 10.14
C GLU A 470 8.69 -6.35 8.72
N PRO A 471 9.96 -6.52 8.34
CA PRO A 471 10.40 -6.42 6.95
C PRO A 471 9.60 -7.37 6.06
N VAL A 472 9.43 -7.00 4.80
CA VAL A 472 8.82 -7.90 3.81
C VAL A 472 9.66 -9.17 3.69
N ASP A 473 8.98 -10.33 3.69
CA ASP A 473 9.66 -11.64 3.62
C ASP A 473 10.61 -11.73 2.42
N SER A 474 11.74 -12.38 2.64
CA SER A 474 12.79 -12.47 1.63
C SER A 474 12.36 -13.21 0.36
N VAL A 475 11.36 -14.10 0.43
CA VAL A 475 10.80 -14.72 -0.79
C VAL A 475 10.18 -13.66 -1.71
N VAL A 476 9.69 -12.55 -1.15
CA VAL A 476 9.11 -11.43 -1.91
C VAL A 476 10.19 -10.38 -2.24
N SER A 477 10.98 -9.96 -1.26
CA SER A 477 11.89 -8.82 -1.37
C SER A 477 13.24 -9.13 -2.06
N ASP A 478 13.72 -10.38 -2.01
CA ASP A 478 15.00 -10.75 -2.60
C ASP A 478 14.82 -11.09 -4.08
N PRO A 479 15.39 -10.34 -5.04
CA PRO A 479 15.21 -10.54 -6.48
C PRO A 479 15.71 -11.90 -6.97
N THR A 480 16.56 -12.59 -6.21
CA THR A 480 17.11 -13.91 -6.59
C THR A 480 16.24 -15.08 -6.18
N LYS A 481 15.26 -14.87 -5.29
CA LYS A 481 14.37 -15.91 -4.78
C LYS A 481 13.07 -15.96 -5.57
N PHE A 482 12.78 -17.11 -6.15
CA PHE A 482 11.51 -17.42 -6.82
C PHE A 482 10.83 -18.59 -6.14
N SER A 483 9.49 -18.62 -6.18
CA SER A 483 8.75 -19.75 -5.63
C SER A 483 8.94 -20.98 -6.50
N GLN A 484 9.31 -22.09 -5.88
CA GLN A 484 9.50 -23.40 -6.50
C GLN A 484 8.30 -24.33 -6.27
N ALA A 485 7.18 -23.82 -5.82
CA ALA A 485 6.00 -24.57 -5.40
C ALA A 485 5.37 -25.45 -6.50
N HIS A 486 5.92 -25.45 -7.69
CA HIS A 486 5.74 -26.47 -8.72
C HIS A 486 6.99 -26.60 -9.55
N GLY A 487 7.47 -27.80 -9.72
CA GLY A 487 8.65 -28.24 -10.46
C GLY A 487 8.84 -27.74 -11.90
N ASN A 488 8.07 -26.77 -12.33
CA ASN A 488 8.30 -26.02 -13.55
C ASN A 488 9.13 -24.80 -13.19
N SER A 489 10.43 -24.99 -13.24
CA SER A 489 11.39 -23.91 -13.26
C SER A 489 11.07 -22.97 -14.42
N ILE A 490 10.35 -21.86 -14.15
CA ILE A 490 10.50 -20.71 -15.03
C ILE A 490 12.01 -20.44 -15.05
N PRO A 491 12.67 -20.40 -16.21
CA PRO A 491 14.13 -20.42 -16.32
C PRO A 491 14.80 -19.12 -15.88
N PHE A 492 14.24 -18.43 -14.88
CA PHE A 492 14.81 -17.21 -14.30
C PHE A 492 15.96 -17.47 -13.32
N SER A 493 16.28 -18.75 -13.05
CA SER A 493 17.14 -19.15 -11.94
C SER A 493 18.63 -18.87 -12.11
N LYS A 494 19.15 -18.34 -13.23
CA LYS A 494 20.60 -18.21 -13.41
C LYS A 494 21.16 -16.93 -14.04
N SER A 495 20.35 -15.96 -14.44
CA SER A 495 20.90 -14.76 -15.07
C SER A 495 20.06 -13.50 -14.90
N VAL A 496 19.81 -13.11 -13.67
CA VAL A 496 19.55 -11.71 -13.41
C VAL A 496 20.91 -11.10 -13.13
N GLY A 497 21.54 -10.55 -14.16
CA GLY A 497 22.58 -9.57 -13.95
C GLY A 497 21.90 -8.38 -13.25
N LEU A 498 21.93 -8.39 -11.93
CA LEU A 498 21.63 -7.21 -11.14
C LEU A 498 22.68 -6.20 -11.59
N ILE A 499 22.26 -5.16 -12.31
CA ILE A 499 23.06 -3.95 -12.42
C ILE A 499 23.06 -3.43 -10.98
N PRO A 500 24.22 -3.31 -10.30
CA PRO A 500 24.28 -2.70 -9.00
C PRO A 500 23.64 -1.31 -9.15
N VAL A 501 22.64 -1.02 -8.34
CA VAL A 501 22.15 0.35 -8.19
C VAL A 501 23.37 1.13 -7.73
N GLY A 502 23.92 1.97 -8.60
CA GLY A 502 25.14 2.72 -8.35
C GLY A 502 24.97 3.55 -7.08
N ASN A 503 26.06 3.54 -6.28
CA ASN A 503 26.23 4.37 -5.09
C ASN A 503 25.97 5.85 -5.37
#